data_7632cad42000a45d443d991aa639eaf7
#
_entry.id   7632cad42000a45d443d991aa639eaf7
#
_cell.length_a   1.000
_cell.length_b   1.000
_cell.length_c   1.000
_cell.angle_alpha   90.00
_cell.angle_beta   90.00
_cell.angle_gamma   90.00
#
_symmetry.space_group_name_H-M   'P 1'
#
loop_
_entity.id
_entity.type
_entity.pdbx_description
1 polymer ?
#
loop_
_entity_poly.entity_id
_entity_poly.type
_entity_poly.pdbx_seq_one_letter_code
_entity_poly.pdbx_strand_id
1 'polypeptide(L)'
;MTLVEAKGLRRSFTHPSGDIEVLRGLELRVGAGELVTVSGRSGSGKSALLALLCGFDSPDSGCVLLDGVPITGAPPWHTCAVLPQALGLANELTIAENVALPLRLRSDVPRPAAADIQARVTELLDELGIGDLGDRYPLEVSFGQQQRVALARAVAGRPRVLLTDEPTAHLDAGSTPRVLRLLRRCAAEGAAVIVATHDDEVHRIADRRVRLLDGVLTALLD
;
A
#
# COMPACT_ATOMS: atom_id res chain seq x y z
N MET A 1 -9.90 -4.96 16.56
CA MET A 1 -8.69 -4.27 17.06
C MET A 1 -8.26 -3.27 15.99
N THR A 2 -8.07 -1.98 16.35
CA THR A 2 -7.66 -0.92 15.40
C THR A 2 -6.16 -1.04 15.12
N LEU A 3 -5.77 -1.12 13.85
CA LEU A 3 -4.37 -1.17 13.43
C LEU A 3 -3.86 0.18 12.91
N VAL A 4 -4.72 0.97 12.27
CA VAL A 4 -4.37 2.31 11.77
C VAL A 4 -5.31 3.32 12.40
N GLU A 5 -4.73 4.38 12.97
CA GLU A 5 -5.49 5.50 13.50
C GLU A 5 -4.81 6.81 13.08
N ALA A 6 -5.52 7.62 12.32
CA ALA A 6 -5.15 8.98 11.98
C ALA A 6 -6.04 9.93 12.78
N LYS A 7 -5.44 10.88 13.52
CA LYS A 7 -6.12 11.81 14.42
C LYS A 7 -5.82 13.25 14.02
N GLY A 8 -6.83 13.95 13.53
CA GLY A 8 -6.77 15.38 13.24
C GLY A 8 -5.68 15.75 12.23
N LEU A 9 -5.40 14.89 11.24
CA LEU A 9 -4.30 15.12 10.31
C LEU A 9 -4.53 16.36 9.47
N ARG A 10 -3.58 17.29 9.53
CA ARG A 10 -3.48 18.46 8.65
C ARG A 10 -2.20 18.39 7.84
N ARG A 11 -2.28 18.76 6.57
CA ARG A 11 -1.12 18.86 5.70
C ARG A 11 -1.34 19.92 4.64
N SER A 12 -0.37 20.82 4.52
CA SER A 12 -0.30 21.88 3.52
C SER A 12 0.95 21.72 2.67
N PHE A 13 0.88 22.16 1.43
CA PHE A 13 2.02 22.22 0.52
C PHE A 13 2.19 23.64 0.00
N THR A 14 3.43 24.11 -0.01
CA THR A 14 3.77 25.41 -0.57
C THR A 14 3.60 25.42 -2.08
N HIS A 15 2.82 26.36 -2.57
CA HIS A 15 2.57 26.57 -4.00
C HIS A 15 2.84 28.05 -4.35
N PRO A 16 3.25 28.39 -5.58
CA PRO A 16 3.51 29.77 -5.98
C PRO A 16 2.34 30.76 -5.75
N SER A 17 1.11 30.25 -5.70
CA SER A 17 -0.11 31.03 -5.42
C SER A 17 -0.50 31.09 -3.94
N GLY A 18 0.33 30.59 -3.03
CA GLY A 18 0.05 30.46 -1.58
C GLY A 18 -0.06 29.00 -1.14
N ASP A 19 0.01 28.77 0.16
CA ASP A 19 -0.07 27.41 0.71
C ASP A 19 -1.44 26.78 0.46
N ILE A 20 -1.42 25.53 0.02
CA ILE A 20 -2.62 24.75 -0.24
C ILE A 20 -2.77 23.69 0.85
N GLU A 21 -3.77 23.86 1.71
CA GLU A 21 -4.11 22.86 2.72
C GLU A 21 -4.84 21.68 2.05
N VAL A 22 -4.17 20.53 1.97
CA VAL A 22 -4.64 19.33 1.28
C VAL A 22 -5.40 18.41 2.23
N LEU A 23 -5.02 18.36 3.51
CA LEU A 23 -5.73 17.61 4.56
C LEU A 23 -6.10 18.56 5.68
N ARG A 24 -7.37 18.48 6.16
CA ARG A 24 -7.99 19.48 7.02
C ARG A 24 -8.58 18.88 8.29
N GLY A 25 -7.72 18.32 9.16
CA GLY A 25 -8.17 17.68 10.39
C GLY A 25 -8.81 16.31 10.13
N LEU A 26 -8.19 15.52 9.25
CA LEU A 26 -8.69 14.24 8.80
C LEU A 26 -8.62 13.19 9.92
N GLU A 27 -9.72 12.43 10.07
CA GLU A 27 -9.84 11.29 10.97
C GLU A 27 -10.01 10.01 10.17
N LEU A 28 -9.25 8.96 10.53
CA LEU A 28 -9.40 7.63 9.94
C LEU A 28 -9.06 6.57 10.98
N ARG A 29 -9.88 5.51 11.03
CA ARG A 29 -9.58 4.29 11.79
C ARG A 29 -9.79 3.09 10.90
N VAL A 30 -8.82 2.16 10.90
CA VAL A 30 -8.92 0.91 10.16
C VAL A 30 -8.55 -0.24 11.08
N GLY A 31 -9.41 -1.24 11.12
CA GLY A 31 -9.26 -2.44 11.94
C GLY A 31 -8.38 -3.51 11.32
N ALA A 32 -7.97 -4.48 12.14
CA ALA A 32 -7.38 -5.72 11.65
C ALA A 32 -8.40 -6.47 10.78
N GLY A 33 -7.96 -6.95 9.62
CA GLY A 33 -8.81 -7.68 8.68
C GLY A 33 -9.72 -6.80 7.83
N GLU A 34 -9.64 -5.48 7.96
CA GLU A 34 -10.49 -4.55 7.22
C GLU A 34 -9.81 -4.06 5.94
N LEU A 35 -10.54 -4.12 4.83
CA LEU A 35 -10.15 -3.52 3.56
C LEU A 35 -10.98 -2.24 3.33
N VAL A 36 -10.30 -1.10 3.35
CA VAL A 36 -10.91 0.23 3.15
C VAL A 36 -10.44 0.83 1.84
N THR A 37 -11.37 1.31 1.01
CA THR A 37 -11.01 2.10 -0.16
C THR A 37 -11.18 3.59 0.10
N VAL A 38 -10.22 4.37 -0.41
CA VAL A 38 -10.23 5.83 -0.37
C VAL A 38 -10.38 6.34 -1.80
N SER A 39 -11.57 6.83 -2.14
CA SER A 39 -11.83 7.47 -3.42
C SER A 39 -11.63 9.00 -3.33
N GLY A 40 -11.52 9.65 -4.48
CA GLY A 40 -11.39 11.10 -4.55
C GLY A 40 -10.82 11.53 -5.89
N ARG A 41 -11.09 12.79 -6.29
CA ARG A 41 -10.57 13.34 -7.56
C ARG A 41 -9.05 13.34 -7.59
N SER A 42 -8.45 13.39 -8.79
CA SER A 42 -7.01 13.65 -8.91
C SER A 42 -6.65 14.94 -8.16
N GLY A 43 -5.55 14.93 -7.41
CA GLY A 43 -5.14 16.06 -6.57
C GLY A 43 -5.92 16.25 -5.25
N SER A 44 -6.84 15.35 -4.88
CA SER A 44 -7.61 15.47 -3.63
C SER A 44 -6.78 15.20 -2.36
N GLY A 45 -5.55 14.71 -2.48
CA GLY A 45 -4.69 14.41 -1.32
C GLY A 45 -4.58 12.93 -0.95
N LYS A 46 -5.09 11.99 -1.78
CA LYS A 46 -5.00 10.54 -1.49
C LYS A 46 -3.56 10.08 -1.28
N SER A 47 -2.65 10.42 -2.19
CA SER A 47 -1.23 10.05 -2.08
C SER A 47 -0.55 10.74 -0.89
N ALA A 48 -0.95 11.99 -0.56
CA ALA A 48 -0.48 12.67 0.66
C ALA A 48 -0.96 11.94 1.92
N LEU A 49 -2.22 11.51 1.96
CA LEU A 49 -2.74 10.71 3.06
C LEU A 49 -1.93 9.40 3.22
N LEU A 50 -1.70 8.66 2.13
CA LEU A 50 -0.91 7.43 2.19
C LEU A 50 0.53 7.70 2.65
N ALA A 51 1.16 8.79 2.20
CA ALA A 51 2.51 9.18 2.62
C ALA A 51 2.58 9.48 4.13
N LEU A 52 1.56 10.12 4.70
CA LEU A 52 1.48 10.33 6.15
C LEU A 52 1.25 9.01 6.89
N LEU A 53 0.35 8.15 6.40
CA LEU A 53 0.03 6.87 7.05
C LEU A 53 1.21 5.90 7.10
N CYS A 54 2.17 5.99 6.15
CA CYS A 54 3.39 5.18 6.15
C CYS A 54 4.62 5.91 6.70
N GLY A 55 4.49 7.15 7.17
CA GLY A 55 5.60 7.91 7.73
C GLY A 55 6.64 8.38 6.70
N PHE A 56 6.32 8.41 5.41
CA PHE A 56 7.17 9.00 4.37
C PHE A 56 7.09 10.52 4.36
N ASP A 57 6.02 11.08 4.93
CA ASP A 57 5.86 12.50 5.18
C ASP A 57 5.34 12.70 6.61
N SER A 58 5.44 13.92 7.12
CA SER A 58 4.98 14.29 8.46
C SER A 58 3.80 15.25 8.38
N PRO A 59 2.77 15.10 9.20
CA PRO A 59 1.66 16.04 9.23
C PRO A 59 2.10 17.38 9.84
N ASP A 60 1.46 18.49 9.42
CA ASP A 60 1.65 19.81 10.03
C ASP A 60 1.04 19.82 11.46
N SER A 61 -0.03 19.04 11.66
CA SER A 61 -0.60 18.76 12.98
C SER A 61 -1.40 17.46 12.96
N GLY A 62 -1.71 16.94 14.16
CA GLY A 62 -2.31 15.62 14.32
C GLY A 62 -1.26 14.53 14.43
N CYS A 63 -1.67 13.28 14.41
CA CYS A 63 -0.76 12.14 14.50
C CYS A 63 -1.33 10.89 13.81
N VAL A 64 -0.42 9.99 13.43
CA VAL A 64 -0.75 8.63 12.96
C VAL A 64 -0.26 7.63 14.00
N LEU A 65 -1.11 6.68 14.34
CA LEU A 65 -0.74 5.55 15.19
C LEU A 65 -0.90 4.27 14.38
N LEU A 66 0.11 3.40 14.47
CA LEU A 66 0.04 2.04 13.98
C LEU A 66 0.06 1.10 15.19
N ASP A 67 -0.98 0.29 15.33
CA ASP A 67 -1.16 -0.61 16.47
C ASP A 67 -1.08 0.12 17.83
N GLY A 68 -1.63 1.32 17.90
CA GLY A 68 -1.61 2.20 19.07
C GLY A 68 -0.29 2.93 19.32
N VAL A 69 0.75 2.72 18.49
CA VAL A 69 2.06 3.37 18.63
C VAL A 69 2.17 4.53 17.63
N PRO A 70 2.44 5.77 18.09
CA PRO A 70 2.68 6.89 17.19
C PRO A 70 3.89 6.64 16.28
N ILE A 71 3.77 6.96 15.00
CA ILE A 71 4.89 6.90 14.07
C ILE A 71 5.53 8.29 13.90
N THR A 72 6.85 8.32 13.83
CA THR A 72 7.66 9.54 13.62
C THR A 72 8.54 9.44 12.37
N GLY A 73 8.33 8.41 11.56
CA GLY A 73 9.06 8.11 10.32
C GLY A 73 8.60 6.78 9.76
N ALA A 74 9.19 6.33 8.67
CA ALA A 74 8.81 5.10 8.00
C ALA A 74 9.04 3.87 8.90
N PRO A 75 7.97 3.13 9.25
CA PRO A 75 8.08 1.93 10.06
C PRO A 75 8.70 0.77 9.25
N PRO A 76 9.16 -0.29 9.92
CA PRO A 76 9.63 -1.50 9.23
C PRO A 76 8.55 -2.09 8.30
N TRP A 77 8.96 -2.72 7.21
CA TRP A 77 8.07 -3.26 6.17
C TRP A 77 7.07 -4.31 6.67
N HIS A 78 7.38 -5.05 7.74
CA HIS A 78 6.43 -5.97 8.36
C HIS A 78 5.35 -5.27 9.19
N THR A 79 5.60 -4.04 9.60
CA THR A 79 4.59 -3.20 10.30
C THR A 79 3.70 -2.50 9.28
N CYS A 80 4.31 -1.79 8.32
CA CYS A 80 3.58 -1.08 7.28
C CYS A 80 4.34 -1.18 5.96
N ALA A 81 3.66 -1.67 4.93
CA ALA A 81 4.18 -1.69 3.58
C ALA A 81 3.32 -0.83 2.66
N VAL A 82 3.95 -0.26 1.65
CA VAL A 82 3.29 0.60 0.68
C VAL A 82 3.59 0.15 -0.75
N LEU A 83 2.54 0.14 -1.58
CA LEU A 83 2.65 0.15 -3.03
C LEU A 83 2.35 1.59 -3.49
N PRO A 84 3.36 2.42 -3.74
CA PRO A 84 3.16 3.78 -4.22
C PRO A 84 2.89 3.79 -5.74
N GLN A 85 2.38 4.89 -6.25
CA GLN A 85 2.17 5.09 -7.69
C GLN A 85 3.48 5.00 -8.48
N ALA A 86 4.58 5.55 -7.96
CA ALA A 86 5.93 5.31 -8.49
C ALA A 86 6.48 4.01 -7.86
N LEU A 87 6.49 2.92 -8.61
CA LEU A 87 6.69 1.55 -8.11
C LEU A 87 7.99 1.33 -7.31
N GLY A 88 9.04 2.12 -7.56
CA GLY A 88 10.29 2.09 -6.81
C GLY A 88 11.00 0.74 -6.83
N LEU A 89 10.93 0.01 -7.94
CA LEU A 89 11.71 -1.22 -8.13
C LEU A 89 13.19 -0.87 -8.31
N ALA A 90 14.06 -1.67 -7.73
CA ALA A 90 15.51 -1.57 -7.93
C ALA A 90 15.85 -2.20 -9.30
N ASN A 91 16.30 -1.38 -10.26
CA ASN A 91 16.59 -1.82 -11.62
C ASN A 91 17.78 -2.77 -11.72
N GLU A 92 18.66 -2.75 -10.74
CA GLU A 92 19.86 -3.58 -10.62
C GLU A 92 19.56 -4.98 -10.03
N LEU A 93 18.36 -5.18 -9.53
CA LEU A 93 17.91 -6.45 -8.96
C LEU A 93 16.91 -7.12 -9.89
N THR A 94 16.97 -8.45 -9.96
CA THR A 94 15.95 -9.23 -10.65
C THR A 94 14.58 -9.06 -10.00
N ILE A 95 13.52 -9.50 -10.66
CA ILE A 95 12.15 -9.50 -10.12
C ILE A 95 12.09 -10.31 -8.82
N ALA A 96 12.65 -11.50 -8.79
CA ALA A 96 12.69 -12.33 -7.59
C ALA A 96 13.45 -11.65 -6.45
N GLU A 97 14.55 -10.99 -6.74
CA GLU A 97 15.34 -10.26 -5.73
C GLU A 97 14.59 -9.03 -5.20
N ASN A 98 13.90 -8.27 -6.08
CA ASN A 98 13.04 -7.17 -5.64
C ASN A 98 11.96 -7.64 -4.65
N VAL A 99 11.29 -8.75 -4.95
CA VAL A 99 10.27 -9.33 -4.05
C VAL A 99 10.88 -9.83 -2.75
N ALA A 100 12.11 -10.36 -2.78
CA ALA A 100 12.81 -10.87 -1.60
C ALA A 100 13.30 -9.77 -0.64
N LEU A 101 13.43 -8.50 -1.09
CA LEU A 101 14.03 -7.41 -0.30
C LEU A 101 13.45 -7.28 1.11
N PRO A 102 12.11 -7.23 1.34
CA PRO A 102 11.55 -7.08 2.68
C PRO A 102 11.93 -8.23 3.62
N LEU A 103 12.09 -9.42 3.08
CA LEU A 103 12.44 -10.62 3.84
C LEU A 103 13.94 -10.66 4.19
N ARG A 104 14.79 -10.18 3.26
CA ARG A 104 16.25 -10.12 3.42
C ARG A 104 16.70 -9.00 4.36
N LEU A 105 15.99 -7.86 4.35
CA LEU A 105 16.30 -6.67 5.14
C LEU A 105 15.64 -6.66 6.52
N ARG A 106 14.89 -7.68 6.85
CA ARG A 106 14.24 -7.81 8.15
C ARG A 106 15.26 -7.98 9.28
N SER A 107 15.17 -7.15 10.33
CA SER A 107 16.13 -7.11 11.43
C SER A 107 15.52 -7.43 12.82
N ASP A 108 14.19 -7.51 12.90
CA ASP A 108 13.40 -7.62 14.14
C ASP A 108 13.13 -9.07 14.59
N VAL A 109 13.42 -10.03 13.73
CA VAL A 109 13.27 -11.48 13.98
C VAL A 109 14.46 -12.23 13.38
N PRO A 110 14.70 -13.49 13.77
CA PRO A 110 15.68 -14.31 13.09
C PRO A 110 15.41 -14.29 11.57
N ARG A 111 16.46 -14.08 10.79
CA ARG A 111 16.35 -14.04 9.33
C ARG A 111 15.76 -15.36 8.84
N PRO A 112 14.70 -15.35 8.00
CA PRO A 112 14.19 -16.58 7.39
C PRO A 112 15.29 -17.32 6.63
N ALA A 113 15.21 -18.65 6.57
CA ALA A 113 16.14 -19.43 5.76
C ALA A 113 16.00 -19.05 4.27
N ALA A 114 17.08 -19.16 3.51
CA ALA A 114 17.07 -18.82 2.09
C ALA A 114 15.98 -19.60 1.30
N ALA A 115 15.76 -20.86 1.67
CA ALA A 115 14.71 -21.71 1.09
C ALA A 115 13.29 -21.16 1.36
N ASP A 116 13.02 -20.65 2.57
CA ASP A 116 11.72 -20.07 2.92
C ASP A 116 11.48 -18.75 2.17
N ILE A 117 12.53 -17.94 2.02
CA ILE A 117 12.46 -16.71 1.21
C ILE A 117 12.13 -17.07 -0.23
N GLN A 118 12.83 -18.05 -0.82
CA GLN A 118 12.62 -18.47 -2.20
C GLN A 118 11.21 -19.02 -2.39
N ALA A 119 10.74 -19.89 -1.49
CA ALA A 119 9.38 -20.44 -1.52
C ALA A 119 8.33 -19.32 -1.50
N ARG A 120 8.49 -18.33 -0.63
CA ARG A 120 7.56 -17.19 -0.52
C ARG A 120 7.58 -16.32 -1.78
N VAL A 121 8.74 -16.07 -2.36
CA VAL A 121 8.88 -15.32 -3.62
C VAL A 121 8.16 -16.06 -4.75
N THR A 122 8.42 -17.35 -4.92
CA THR A 122 7.78 -18.17 -5.96
C THR A 122 6.26 -18.17 -5.79
N GLU A 123 5.75 -18.42 -4.58
CA GLU A 123 4.31 -18.36 -4.27
C GLU A 123 3.67 -17.05 -4.76
N LEU A 124 4.27 -15.91 -4.43
CA LEU A 124 3.72 -14.60 -4.78
C LEU A 124 3.77 -14.30 -6.28
N LEU A 125 4.86 -14.67 -6.94
CA LEU A 125 5.00 -14.48 -8.37
C LEU A 125 3.99 -15.33 -9.14
N ASP A 126 3.79 -16.58 -8.74
CA ASP A 126 2.81 -17.51 -9.34
C ASP A 126 1.37 -17.03 -9.11
N GLU A 127 1.04 -16.61 -7.90
CA GLU A 127 -0.29 -16.06 -7.56
C GLU A 127 -0.63 -14.85 -8.44
N LEU A 128 0.35 -13.99 -8.68
CA LEU A 128 0.19 -12.80 -9.54
C LEU A 128 0.37 -13.09 -11.04
N GLY A 129 0.65 -14.34 -11.44
CA GLY A 129 0.79 -14.77 -12.83
C GLY A 129 2.00 -14.16 -13.52
N ILE A 130 3.11 -14.07 -12.80
CA ILE A 130 4.42 -13.58 -13.26
C ILE A 130 5.56 -14.50 -12.81
N GLY A 131 5.27 -15.80 -12.55
CA GLY A 131 6.24 -16.77 -12.06
C GLY A 131 7.42 -17.02 -13.02
N ASP A 132 7.18 -16.91 -14.32
CA ASP A 132 8.18 -17.05 -15.39
C ASP A 132 9.13 -15.84 -15.52
N LEU A 133 8.87 -14.76 -14.78
CA LEU A 133 9.63 -13.52 -14.88
C LEU A 133 10.68 -13.34 -13.77
N GLY A 134 10.83 -14.30 -12.87
CA GLY A 134 11.66 -14.17 -11.66
C GLY A 134 13.10 -13.72 -11.93
N ASP A 135 13.72 -14.21 -13.00
CA ASP A 135 15.10 -13.90 -13.38
C ASP A 135 15.23 -12.67 -14.29
N ARG A 136 14.12 -12.02 -14.67
CA ARG A 136 14.12 -10.78 -15.46
C ARG A 136 14.43 -9.57 -14.58
N TYR A 137 14.88 -8.50 -15.21
CA TYR A 137 15.04 -7.20 -14.59
C TYR A 137 13.78 -6.33 -14.81
N PRO A 138 13.52 -5.32 -13.93
CA PRO A 138 12.35 -4.48 -14.06
C PRO A 138 12.18 -3.82 -15.44
N LEU A 139 13.26 -3.41 -16.08
CA LEU A 139 13.23 -2.77 -17.42
C LEU A 139 12.92 -3.74 -18.56
N GLU A 140 12.94 -5.04 -18.33
CA GLU A 140 12.66 -6.08 -19.33
C GLU A 140 11.18 -6.50 -19.36
N VAL A 141 10.35 -5.96 -18.47
CA VAL A 141 8.95 -6.34 -18.31
C VAL A 141 8.02 -5.14 -18.47
N SER A 142 6.78 -5.40 -18.82
CA SER A 142 5.78 -4.34 -19.00
C SER A 142 5.46 -3.60 -17.68
N PHE A 143 4.92 -2.39 -17.76
CA PHE A 143 4.55 -1.61 -16.57
C PHE A 143 3.54 -2.35 -15.68
N GLY A 144 2.52 -3.02 -16.26
CA GLY A 144 1.58 -3.82 -15.50
C GLY A 144 2.21 -5.05 -14.83
N GLN A 145 3.28 -5.64 -15.42
CA GLN A 145 4.07 -6.68 -14.77
C GLN A 145 4.89 -6.09 -13.62
N GLN A 146 5.55 -4.94 -13.83
CA GLN A 146 6.26 -4.21 -12.76
C GLN A 146 5.34 -3.87 -11.58
N GLN A 147 4.10 -3.47 -11.85
CA GLN A 147 3.12 -3.17 -10.80
C GLN A 147 2.79 -4.41 -9.96
N ARG A 148 2.61 -5.57 -10.60
CA ARG A 148 2.42 -6.84 -9.89
C ARG A 148 3.66 -7.24 -9.06
N VAL A 149 4.85 -7.03 -9.59
CA VAL A 149 6.11 -7.24 -8.84
C VAL A 149 6.19 -6.32 -7.62
N ALA A 150 5.87 -5.04 -7.76
CA ALA A 150 5.89 -4.08 -6.66
C ALA A 150 4.86 -4.44 -5.58
N LEU A 151 3.67 -4.95 -5.97
CA LEU A 151 2.68 -5.47 -5.03
C LEU A 151 3.19 -6.75 -4.34
N ALA A 152 3.77 -7.71 -5.08
CA ALA A 152 4.39 -8.89 -4.49
C ALA A 152 5.44 -8.52 -3.44
N ARG A 153 6.31 -7.55 -3.75
CA ARG A 153 7.31 -7.02 -2.81
C ARG A 153 6.65 -6.42 -1.57
N ALA A 154 5.60 -5.61 -1.73
CA ALA A 154 4.92 -4.99 -0.60
C ALA A 154 4.34 -6.03 0.38
N VAL A 155 3.78 -7.13 -0.13
CA VAL A 155 3.14 -8.16 0.70
C VAL A 155 4.08 -9.31 1.12
N ALA A 156 5.31 -9.35 0.61
CA ALA A 156 6.24 -10.45 0.88
C ALA A 156 6.47 -10.65 2.38
N GLY A 157 6.69 -9.57 3.12
CA GLY A 157 6.92 -9.56 4.56
C GLY A 157 5.67 -9.76 5.42
N ARG A 158 4.50 -10.01 4.84
CA ARG A 158 3.20 -10.09 5.56
C ARG A 158 2.98 -8.90 6.47
N PRO A 159 2.87 -7.67 5.91
CA PRO A 159 2.73 -6.46 6.71
C PRO A 159 1.42 -6.47 7.49
N ARG A 160 1.42 -5.85 8.67
CA ARG A 160 0.20 -5.63 9.46
C ARG A 160 -0.69 -4.55 8.85
N VAL A 161 -0.07 -3.60 8.14
CA VAL A 161 -0.76 -2.53 7.40
C VAL A 161 -0.24 -2.53 5.97
N LEU A 162 -1.15 -2.62 5.01
CA LEU A 162 -0.85 -2.53 3.59
C LEU A 162 -1.54 -1.29 3.00
N LEU A 163 -0.75 -0.38 2.46
CA LEU A 163 -1.21 0.82 1.78
C LEU A 163 -0.94 0.68 0.30
N THR A 164 -1.93 0.96 -0.56
CA THR A 164 -1.74 0.86 -2.01
C THR A 164 -2.34 2.07 -2.72
N ASP A 165 -1.61 2.61 -3.68
CA ASP A 165 -2.06 3.69 -4.55
C ASP A 165 -2.29 3.14 -5.96
N GLU A 166 -3.55 3.10 -6.40
CA GLU A 166 -4.02 2.61 -7.70
C GLU A 166 -3.46 1.21 -8.08
N PRO A 167 -3.67 0.16 -7.27
CA PRO A 167 -3.03 -1.15 -7.46
C PRO A 167 -3.45 -1.89 -8.72
N THR A 168 -4.56 -1.51 -9.35
CA THR A 168 -5.10 -2.12 -10.57
C THR A 168 -4.86 -1.27 -11.82
N ALA A 169 -4.28 -0.08 -11.68
CA ALA A 169 -3.99 0.78 -12.82
C ALA A 169 -3.04 0.07 -13.81
N HIS A 170 -3.28 0.25 -15.10
CA HIS A 170 -2.49 -0.33 -16.20
C HIS A 170 -2.46 -1.87 -16.25
N LEU A 171 -3.36 -2.56 -15.53
CA LEU A 171 -3.53 -4.00 -15.61
C LEU A 171 -4.54 -4.38 -16.69
N ASP A 172 -4.30 -5.52 -17.32
CA ASP A 172 -5.28 -6.16 -18.18
C ASP A 172 -6.38 -6.88 -17.39
N ALA A 173 -7.48 -7.20 -18.06
CA ALA A 173 -8.64 -7.86 -17.45
C ALA A 173 -8.32 -9.25 -16.83
N GLY A 174 -7.26 -9.92 -17.28
CA GLY A 174 -6.84 -11.20 -16.70
C GLY A 174 -5.99 -11.05 -15.43
N SER A 175 -5.31 -9.91 -15.28
CA SER A 175 -4.43 -9.63 -14.15
C SER A 175 -5.17 -9.00 -12.96
N THR A 176 -6.16 -8.14 -13.21
CA THR A 176 -6.94 -7.46 -12.17
C THR A 176 -7.51 -8.44 -11.12
N PRO A 177 -8.18 -9.56 -11.47
CA PRO A 177 -8.72 -10.47 -10.48
C PRO A 177 -7.66 -11.11 -9.56
N ARG A 178 -6.42 -11.27 -10.02
CA ARG A 178 -5.31 -11.81 -9.20
C ARG A 178 -4.92 -10.80 -8.12
N VAL A 179 -4.80 -9.52 -8.48
CA VAL A 179 -4.51 -8.43 -7.54
C VAL A 179 -5.62 -8.30 -6.51
N LEU A 180 -6.89 -8.30 -6.93
CA LEU A 180 -8.04 -8.22 -6.02
C LEU A 180 -8.06 -9.37 -5.01
N ARG A 181 -7.82 -10.61 -5.46
CA ARG A 181 -7.73 -11.77 -4.56
C ARG A 181 -6.60 -11.62 -3.55
N LEU A 182 -5.42 -11.16 -3.98
CA LEU A 182 -4.28 -10.95 -3.09
C LEU A 182 -4.60 -9.90 -2.01
N LEU A 183 -5.20 -8.76 -2.37
CA LEU A 183 -5.60 -7.72 -1.41
C LEU A 183 -6.62 -8.27 -0.39
N ARG A 184 -7.65 -9.00 -0.85
CA ARG A 184 -8.62 -9.66 0.07
C ARG A 184 -7.98 -10.71 0.95
N ARG A 185 -7.04 -11.50 0.42
CA ARG A 185 -6.29 -12.47 1.22
C ARG A 185 -5.48 -11.76 2.32
N CYS A 186 -4.77 -10.67 2.01
CA CYS A 186 -4.04 -9.90 3.02
C CYS A 186 -4.96 -9.43 4.16
N ALA A 187 -6.16 -8.93 3.82
CA ALA A 187 -7.14 -8.56 4.83
C ALA A 187 -7.62 -9.79 5.62
N ALA A 188 -7.99 -10.89 4.96
CA ALA A 188 -8.42 -12.12 5.63
C ALA A 188 -7.36 -12.71 6.56
N GLU A 189 -6.07 -12.50 6.27
CA GLU A 189 -4.93 -12.87 7.12
C GLU A 189 -4.71 -11.89 8.28
N GLY A 190 -5.54 -10.85 8.40
CA GLY A 190 -5.56 -9.92 9.53
C GLY A 190 -4.88 -8.57 9.29
N ALA A 191 -4.39 -8.28 8.09
CA ALA A 191 -3.84 -6.97 7.77
C ALA A 191 -4.95 -5.90 7.67
N ALA A 192 -4.65 -4.67 8.07
CA ALA A 192 -5.43 -3.50 7.67
C ALA A 192 -4.99 -3.10 6.25
N VAL A 193 -5.91 -3.14 5.29
CA VAL A 193 -5.62 -2.83 3.89
C VAL A 193 -6.31 -1.52 3.50
N ILE A 194 -5.53 -0.52 3.07
CA ILE A 194 -6.05 0.78 2.63
C ILE A 194 -5.67 0.97 1.17
N VAL A 195 -6.67 1.15 0.31
CA VAL A 195 -6.49 1.27 -1.14
C VAL A 195 -7.00 2.63 -1.60
N ALA A 196 -6.09 3.50 -2.03
CA ALA A 196 -6.46 4.71 -2.76
C ALA A 196 -6.74 4.32 -4.22
N THR A 197 -7.95 4.54 -4.70
CA THR A 197 -8.33 4.15 -6.06
C THR A 197 -9.60 4.85 -6.54
N HIS A 198 -9.80 4.82 -7.85
CA HIS A 198 -11.05 5.17 -8.53
C HIS A 198 -11.69 3.95 -9.23
N ASP A 199 -11.11 2.76 -9.07
CA ASP A 199 -11.57 1.53 -9.72
C ASP A 199 -12.74 0.90 -8.96
N ASP A 200 -13.89 0.76 -9.62
CA ASP A 200 -15.09 0.16 -9.06
C ASP A 200 -14.92 -1.32 -8.71
N GLU A 201 -14.03 -2.06 -9.37
CA GLU A 201 -13.76 -3.47 -9.03
C GLU A 201 -13.09 -3.59 -7.65
N VAL A 202 -12.18 -2.66 -7.32
CA VAL A 202 -11.56 -2.57 -6.01
C VAL A 202 -12.59 -2.13 -4.96
N HIS A 203 -13.48 -1.18 -5.30
CA HIS A 203 -14.54 -0.76 -4.40
C HIS A 203 -15.50 -1.90 -4.03
N ARG A 204 -15.81 -2.80 -4.99
CA ARG A 204 -16.71 -3.95 -4.73
C ARG A 204 -16.16 -4.96 -3.73
N ILE A 205 -14.85 -5.07 -3.58
CA ILE A 205 -14.24 -5.98 -2.61
C ILE A 205 -13.96 -5.34 -1.25
N ALA A 206 -14.23 -4.04 -1.08
CA ALA A 206 -13.97 -3.32 0.16
C ALA A 206 -15.04 -3.59 1.22
N ASP A 207 -14.61 -3.67 2.48
CA ASP A 207 -15.50 -3.74 3.63
C ASP A 207 -16.10 -2.36 3.95
N ARG A 208 -15.35 -1.29 3.62
CA ARG A 208 -15.79 0.10 3.81
C ARG A 208 -15.20 1.01 2.72
N ARG A 209 -16.02 1.95 2.29
CA ARG A 209 -15.65 2.95 1.29
C ARG A 209 -15.67 4.34 1.91
N VAL A 210 -14.62 5.11 1.69
CA VAL A 210 -14.55 6.51 2.10
C VAL A 210 -14.15 7.38 0.92
N ARG A 211 -14.59 8.62 0.95
CA ARG A 211 -14.24 9.61 -0.07
C ARG A 211 -13.47 10.76 0.55
N LEU A 212 -12.33 11.07 -0.04
CA LEU A 212 -11.56 12.26 0.29
C LEU A 212 -12.07 13.44 -0.55
N LEU A 213 -12.71 14.38 0.12
CA LEU A 213 -13.27 15.58 -0.47
C LEU A 213 -12.87 16.79 0.37
N ASP A 214 -12.31 17.81 -0.27
CA ASP A 214 -11.89 19.08 0.37
C ASP A 214 -11.07 18.89 1.65
N GLY A 215 -10.20 17.88 1.65
CA GLY A 215 -9.27 17.58 2.74
C GLY A 215 -9.84 16.79 3.91
N VAL A 216 -11.09 16.34 3.84
CA VAL A 216 -11.74 15.51 4.86
C VAL A 216 -12.25 14.20 4.27
N LEU A 217 -12.34 13.16 5.12
CA LEU A 217 -12.95 11.87 4.72
C LEU A 217 -14.44 11.88 5.07
N THR A 218 -15.24 11.45 4.09
CA THR A 218 -16.67 11.18 4.27
C THR A 218 -16.94 9.70 3.97
N ALA A 219 -17.77 9.06 4.79
CA ALA A 219 -18.23 7.71 4.48
C ALA A 219 -19.11 7.75 3.23
N LEU A 220 -18.91 6.81 2.31
CA LEU A 220 -19.86 6.53 1.25
C LEU A 220 -20.84 5.49 1.81
N LEU A 221 -22.08 5.91 2.00
CA LEU A 221 -23.19 4.98 2.28
C LEU A 221 -23.54 4.29 0.96
N ASP A 222 -23.62 2.97 0.98
CA ASP A 222 -24.11 2.15 -0.14
C ASP A 222 -25.57 2.43 -0.47
#